data_8dd2d9ede96e26df2852daf273e1261f
#
_entry.id   8dd2d9ede96e26df2852daf273e1261f
#
_cell.length_a   1.000
_cell.length_b   1.000
_cell.length_c   1.000
_cell.angle_alpha   90.00
_cell.angle_beta   90.00
_cell.angle_gamma   90.00
#
_symmetry.space_group_name_H-M   'P 1'
#
loop_
_entity.id
_entity.type
_entity.pdbx_description
1 polymer ?
#
loop_
_entity_poly.entity_id
_entity_poly.type
_entity_poly.pdbx_seq_one_letter_code
_entity_poly.pdbx_strand_id
1 'polypeptide(L)'
;MSDFVPGIIAGTINAIVCIVSAMALAALLFTGPLASFLSQGIGILLLGTIIFAVFSALTATYPLTLIAPQDIPIAILALMAATVAAGVGSELDAEHAYQFVFVAIGLSSILVGLFFYFLGRFKLGKLVRYIPFPVVGGFLAGTGWLIVKFSFMMMTDLNPGLADVGILFESTFIFEWFPGLIFAVTLLVVTRYFSHYLLTPGILFGSILLFYIIMFGLGFSFTDMEQSGYLLGPFPGGGFFPGLPFKHVPLFRWDLFFIHLPAIATMMVLNAVSVLFNYSGLELIVKRDFDLDKELRLTGYSNILAGMVGTPAGYMTLSETSMS
;
A
#
# COMPACT_ATOMS: atom_id res chain seq x y z
N MET A 1 -30.45 5.06 15.78
CA MET A 1 -30.74 5.06 14.32
C MET A 1 -30.12 6.27 13.58
N SER A 2 -29.88 7.40 14.28
CA SER A 2 -29.29 8.62 13.69
C SER A 2 -27.85 8.43 13.14
N ASP A 3 -27.09 7.50 13.65
CA ASP A 3 -25.66 7.34 13.33
C ASP A 3 -25.39 6.23 12.29
N PHE A 4 -26.42 5.47 11.94
CA PHE A 4 -26.29 4.35 11.00
C PHE A 4 -26.09 4.82 9.54
N VAL A 5 -26.83 5.83 9.11
CA VAL A 5 -26.72 6.36 7.75
C VAL A 5 -25.38 7.07 7.51
N PRO A 6 -24.90 7.96 8.41
CA PRO A 6 -23.56 8.53 8.30
C PRO A 6 -22.46 7.46 8.29
N GLY A 7 -22.57 6.42 9.13
CA GLY A 7 -21.61 5.33 9.17
C GLY A 7 -21.54 4.52 7.88
N ILE A 8 -22.67 4.25 7.22
CA ILE A 8 -22.68 3.58 5.90
C ILE A 8 -22.03 4.46 4.85
N ILE A 9 -22.34 5.76 4.83
CA ILE A 9 -21.75 6.69 3.85
C ILE A 9 -20.24 6.76 4.04
N ALA A 10 -19.75 6.97 5.26
CA ALA A 10 -18.33 7.01 5.56
C ALA A 10 -17.64 5.68 5.21
N GLY A 11 -18.25 4.55 5.58
CA GLY A 11 -17.73 3.21 5.24
C GLY A 11 -17.65 2.97 3.73
N THR A 12 -18.65 3.43 2.97
CA THR A 12 -18.65 3.30 1.50
C THR A 12 -17.55 4.15 0.87
N ILE A 13 -17.38 5.38 1.34
CA ILE A 13 -16.31 6.28 0.87
C ILE A 13 -14.93 5.65 1.16
N ASN A 14 -14.71 5.20 2.39
CA ASN A 14 -13.48 4.52 2.77
C ASN A 14 -13.23 3.25 1.96
N ALA A 15 -14.26 2.44 1.69
CA ALA A 15 -14.12 1.25 0.86
C ALA A 15 -13.64 1.59 -0.56
N ILE A 16 -14.14 2.66 -1.16
CA ILE A 16 -13.71 3.09 -2.50
C ILE A 16 -12.25 3.56 -2.47
N VAL A 17 -11.86 4.35 -1.46
CA VAL A 17 -10.46 4.78 -1.28
C VAL A 17 -9.55 3.56 -1.11
N CYS A 18 -9.93 2.59 -0.28
CA CYS A 18 -9.19 1.35 -0.07
C CYS A 18 -9.05 0.52 -1.36
N ILE A 19 -10.09 0.44 -2.20
CA ILE A 19 -10.03 -0.27 -3.49
C ILE A 19 -9.01 0.40 -4.41
N VAL A 20 -9.07 1.72 -4.57
CA VAL A 20 -8.12 2.47 -5.40
C VAL A 20 -6.69 2.31 -4.88
N SER A 21 -6.49 2.44 -3.56
CA SER A 21 -5.20 2.23 -2.93
C SER A 21 -4.67 0.81 -3.13
N ALA A 22 -5.52 -0.21 -2.98
CA ALA A 22 -5.14 -1.61 -3.20
C ALA A 22 -4.70 -1.86 -4.65
N MET A 23 -5.39 -1.27 -5.62
CA MET A 23 -5.01 -1.38 -7.04
C MET A 23 -3.65 -0.72 -7.30
N ALA A 24 -3.43 0.49 -6.79
CA ALA A 24 -2.17 1.21 -6.94
C ALA A 24 -1.00 0.46 -6.28
N LEU A 25 -1.21 -0.05 -5.07
CA LEU A 25 -0.20 -0.81 -4.32
C LEU A 25 0.10 -2.18 -4.96
N ALA A 26 -0.90 -2.83 -5.57
CA ALA A 26 -0.69 -4.06 -6.34
C ALA A 26 0.14 -3.78 -7.59
N ALA A 27 -0.15 -2.70 -8.30
CA ALA A 27 0.61 -2.31 -9.49
C ALA A 27 2.08 -2.01 -9.14
N LEU A 28 2.36 -1.51 -7.93
CA LEU A 28 3.72 -1.32 -7.45
C LEU A 28 4.47 -2.64 -7.19
N LEU A 29 3.77 -3.66 -6.68
CA LEU A 29 4.37 -4.97 -6.38
C LEU A 29 4.59 -5.83 -7.64
N PHE A 30 3.67 -5.76 -8.60
CA PHE A 30 3.62 -6.63 -9.76
C PHE A 30 3.97 -5.86 -11.04
N THR A 31 5.24 -5.45 -11.16
CA THR A 31 5.79 -4.71 -12.30
C THR A 31 6.68 -5.59 -13.19
N GLY A 32 6.94 -5.16 -14.41
CA GLY A 32 7.83 -5.83 -15.36
C GLY A 32 7.39 -7.27 -15.66
N PRO A 33 8.26 -8.29 -15.50
CA PRO A 33 7.91 -9.70 -15.74
C PRO A 33 6.75 -10.24 -14.89
N LEU A 34 6.46 -9.58 -13.75
CA LEU A 34 5.36 -9.95 -12.85
C LEU A 34 4.04 -9.26 -13.21
N ALA A 35 4.00 -8.36 -14.18
CA ALA A 35 2.78 -7.62 -14.56
C ALA A 35 1.63 -8.54 -15.02
N SER A 36 1.94 -9.71 -15.57
CA SER A 36 0.94 -10.74 -15.92
C SER A 36 0.13 -11.26 -14.72
N PHE A 37 0.62 -11.06 -13.48
CA PHE A 37 -0.04 -11.48 -12.24
C PHE A 37 -0.70 -10.31 -11.49
N LEU A 38 -0.79 -9.13 -12.10
CA LEU A 38 -1.36 -7.93 -11.47
C LEU A 38 -2.80 -8.15 -10.96
N SER A 39 -3.65 -8.84 -11.71
CA SER A 39 -5.03 -9.16 -11.29
C SER A 39 -5.06 -9.95 -9.97
N GLN A 40 -4.16 -10.91 -9.82
CA GLN A 40 -4.01 -11.70 -8.60
C GLN A 40 -3.45 -10.85 -7.47
N GLY A 41 -2.51 -9.96 -7.75
CA GLY A 41 -1.98 -8.98 -6.80
C GLY A 41 -3.06 -8.06 -6.24
N ILE A 42 -3.93 -7.54 -7.09
CA ILE A 42 -5.10 -6.74 -6.69
C ILE A 42 -6.00 -7.57 -5.76
N GLY A 43 -6.30 -8.81 -6.15
CA GLY A 43 -7.11 -9.72 -5.34
C GLY A 43 -6.54 -9.98 -3.94
N ILE A 44 -5.22 -10.18 -3.84
CA ILE A 44 -4.50 -10.38 -2.57
C ILE A 44 -4.64 -9.15 -1.67
N LEU A 45 -4.44 -7.95 -2.21
CA LEU A 45 -4.53 -6.70 -1.45
C LEU A 45 -5.96 -6.40 -1.02
N LEU A 46 -6.95 -6.62 -1.89
CA LEU A 46 -8.37 -6.47 -1.54
C LEU A 46 -8.79 -7.45 -0.45
N LEU A 47 -8.37 -8.72 -0.55
CA LEU A 47 -8.64 -9.71 0.48
C LEU A 47 -8.01 -9.30 1.82
N GLY A 48 -6.79 -8.80 1.80
CA GLY A 48 -6.13 -8.27 2.99
C GLY A 48 -6.87 -7.09 3.60
N THR A 49 -7.31 -6.16 2.78
CA THR A 49 -8.11 -5.01 3.23
C THR A 49 -9.39 -5.50 3.94
N ILE A 50 -10.09 -6.50 3.38
CA ILE A 50 -11.27 -7.10 4.00
C ILE A 50 -10.91 -7.75 5.35
N ILE A 51 -9.85 -8.54 5.41
CA ILE A 51 -9.42 -9.21 6.65
C ILE A 51 -9.08 -8.18 7.72
N PHE A 52 -8.29 -7.16 7.39
CA PHE A 52 -7.93 -6.11 8.31
C PHE A 52 -9.14 -5.30 8.78
N ALA A 53 -10.05 -4.93 7.87
CA ALA A 53 -11.25 -4.18 8.20
C ALA A 53 -12.19 -4.99 9.12
N VAL A 54 -12.45 -6.26 8.81
CA VAL A 54 -13.27 -7.13 9.64
C VAL A 54 -12.62 -7.35 11.02
N PHE A 55 -11.31 -7.61 11.05
CA PHE A 55 -10.59 -7.81 12.30
C PHE A 55 -10.63 -6.54 13.17
N SER A 56 -10.35 -5.36 12.60
CA SER A 56 -10.39 -4.11 13.33
C SER A 56 -11.80 -3.78 13.82
N ALA A 57 -12.84 -4.00 13.02
CA ALA A 57 -14.22 -3.79 13.42
C ALA A 57 -14.65 -4.64 14.63
N LEU A 58 -14.07 -5.85 14.76
CA LEU A 58 -14.38 -6.79 15.85
C LEU A 58 -13.54 -6.57 17.11
N THR A 59 -12.32 -6.01 16.99
CA THR A 59 -11.34 -6.07 18.08
C THR A 59 -10.77 -4.72 18.49
N ALA A 60 -10.84 -3.68 17.63
CA ALA A 60 -10.24 -2.39 17.88
C ALA A 60 -10.80 -1.72 19.15
N THR A 61 -9.94 -1.06 19.89
CA THR A 61 -10.34 -0.33 21.10
C THR A 61 -11.11 0.96 20.77
N TYR A 62 -10.82 1.55 19.63
CA TYR A 62 -11.58 2.66 19.06
C TYR A 62 -12.44 2.14 17.89
N PRO A 63 -13.78 2.27 17.96
CA PRO A 63 -14.71 1.62 17.04
C PRO A 63 -14.53 1.98 15.55
N LEU A 64 -13.90 3.11 15.29
CA LEU A 64 -13.68 3.63 13.92
C LEU A 64 -12.27 3.36 13.41
N THR A 65 -11.47 2.55 14.11
CA THR A 65 -10.12 2.21 13.66
C THR A 65 -10.16 1.40 12.38
N LEU A 66 -9.52 1.90 11.34
CA LEU A 66 -9.31 1.18 10.08
C LEU A 66 -7.87 0.68 9.99
N ILE A 67 -7.70 -0.62 9.82
CA ILE A 67 -6.42 -1.26 9.47
C ILE A 67 -6.47 -1.63 7.99
N ALA A 68 -5.40 -1.34 7.25
CA ALA A 68 -5.28 -1.69 5.84
C ALA A 68 -3.81 -2.03 5.50
N PRO A 69 -3.55 -2.74 4.39
CA PRO A 69 -2.21 -2.87 3.85
C PRO A 69 -1.56 -1.50 3.66
N GLN A 70 -0.27 -1.38 3.99
CA GLN A 70 0.39 -0.08 4.04
C GLN A 70 1.47 0.05 2.97
N ASP A 71 1.75 1.30 2.59
CA ASP A 71 2.74 1.71 1.60
C ASP A 71 4.17 1.30 1.96
N ILE A 72 4.57 1.45 3.22
CA ILE A 72 5.94 1.14 3.68
C ILE A 72 6.31 -0.34 3.48
N PRO A 73 5.54 -1.32 3.99
CA PRO A 73 5.83 -2.72 3.71
C PRO A 73 5.79 -3.03 2.22
N ILE A 74 4.86 -2.45 1.49
CA ILE A 74 4.72 -2.69 0.06
C ILE A 74 5.90 -2.13 -0.72
N ALA A 75 6.41 -0.94 -0.37
CA ALA A 75 7.60 -0.38 -1.01
C ALA A 75 8.84 -1.28 -0.85
N ILE A 76 9.05 -1.84 0.35
CA ILE A 76 10.16 -2.76 0.62
C ILE A 76 9.96 -4.08 -0.11
N LEU A 77 8.75 -4.62 -0.10
CA LEU A 77 8.40 -5.85 -0.82
C LEU A 77 8.49 -5.66 -2.34
N ALA A 78 8.18 -4.48 -2.87
CA ALA A 78 8.33 -4.16 -4.28
C ALA A 78 9.81 -4.16 -4.71
N LEU A 79 10.72 -3.65 -3.87
CA LEU A 79 12.15 -3.76 -4.13
C LEU A 79 12.62 -5.24 -4.14
N MET A 80 12.11 -6.05 -3.23
CA MET A 80 12.37 -7.49 -3.22
C MET A 80 11.81 -8.15 -4.49
N ALA A 81 10.57 -7.86 -4.86
CA ALA A 81 9.93 -8.38 -6.06
C ALA A 81 10.69 -7.98 -7.33
N ALA A 82 11.14 -6.73 -7.42
CA ALA A 82 11.96 -6.26 -8.54
C ALA A 82 13.30 -7.00 -8.65
N THR A 83 13.96 -7.29 -7.50
CA THR A 83 15.20 -8.06 -7.48
C THR A 83 14.98 -9.50 -7.98
N VAL A 84 13.89 -10.13 -7.57
CA VAL A 84 13.52 -11.48 -8.02
C VAL A 84 13.11 -11.47 -9.50
N ALA A 85 12.36 -10.46 -9.92
CA ALA A 85 11.94 -10.29 -11.31
C ALA A 85 13.13 -10.08 -12.26
N ALA A 86 14.20 -9.44 -11.81
CA ALA A 86 15.44 -9.30 -12.61
C ALA A 86 16.13 -10.64 -12.92
N GLY A 87 15.87 -11.68 -12.12
CA GLY A 87 16.34 -13.04 -12.36
C GLY A 87 15.47 -13.87 -13.34
N VAL A 88 14.33 -13.32 -13.76
CA VAL A 88 13.43 -14.01 -14.71
C VAL A 88 14.09 -14.13 -16.08
N GLY A 89 14.02 -15.31 -16.65
CA GLY A 89 14.63 -15.63 -17.94
C GLY A 89 16.08 -16.16 -17.88
N SER A 90 16.76 -16.02 -16.72
CA SER A 90 18.09 -16.61 -16.50
C SER A 90 18.09 -17.77 -15.50
N GLU A 91 17.41 -17.60 -14.37
CA GLU A 91 17.37 -18.58 -13.26
C GLU A 91 15.96 -19.02 -12.89
N LEU A 92 14.96 -18.18 -13.18
CA LEU A 92 13.56 -18.38 -12.85
C LEU A 92 12.67 -18.09 -14.06
N ASP A 93 11.52 -18.75 -14.15
CA ASP A 93 10.42 -18.30 -14.99
C ASP A 93 9.49 -17.34 -14.22
N ALA A 94 8.62 -16.64 -14.92
CA ALA A 94 7.74 -15.64 -14.33
C ALA A 94 6.76 -16.25 -13.30
N GLU A 95 6.31 -17.49 -13.53
CA GLU A 95 5.40 -18.19 -12.61
C GLU A 95 6.10 -18.53 -11.29
N HIS A 96 7.30 -19.08 -11.32
CA HIS A 96 8.06 -19.37 -10.10
C HIS A 96 8.48 -18.10 -9.36
N ALA A 97 8.81 -17.02 -10.09
CA ALA A 97 9.11 -15.73 -9.50
C ALA A 97 7.87 -15.16 -8.77
N TYR A 98 6.70 -15.24 -9.40
CA TYR A 98 5.43 -14.85 -8.79
C TYR A 98 5.14 -15.68 -7.52
N GLN A 99 5.23 -17.00 -7.61
CA GLN A 99 4.98 -17.88 -6.47
C GLN A 99 5.92 -17.58 -5.29
N PHE A 100 7.20 -17.31 -5.59
CA PHE A 100 8.15 -16.87 -4.57
C PHE A 100 7.71 -15.56 -3.92
N VAL A 101 7.41 -14.53 -4.72
CA VAL A 101 6.99 -13.21 -4.21
C VAL A 101 5.72 -13.34 -3.37
N PHE A 102 4.75 -14.12 -3.81
CA PHE A 102 3.50 -14.34 -3.10
C PHE A 102 3.70 -14.98 -1.72
N VAL A 103 4.51 -16.04 -1.64
CA VAL A 103 4.84 -16.69 -0.36
C VAL A 103 5.66 -15.75 0.52
N ALA A 104 6.63 -15.03 -0.05
CA ALA A 104 7.49 -14.11 0.69
C ALA A 104 6.70 -12.95 1.29
N ILE A 105 5.69 -12.42 0.59
CA ILE A 105 4.76 -11.42 1.11
C ILE A 105 4.04 -11.96 2.35
N GLY A 106 3.45 -13.15 2.26
CA GLY A 106 2.74 -13.77 3.37
C GLY A 106 3.63 -14.03 4.59
N LEU A 107 4.82 -14.62 4.35
CA LEU A 107 5.79 -14.87 5.42
C LEU A 107 6.29 -13.59 6.08
N SER A 108 6.57 -12.55 5.29
CA SER A 108 6.97 -11.25 5.80
C SER A 108 5.90 -10.62 6.69
N SER A 109 4.62 -10.73 6.29
CA SER A 109 3.49 -10.26 7.09
C SER A 109 3.33 -11.03 8.40
N ILE A 110 3.52 -12.35 8.38
CA ILE A 110 3.53 -13.18 9.60
C ILE A 110 4.67 -12.76 10.52
N LEU A 111 5.87 -12.51 9.99
CA LEU A 111 7.02 -12.05 10.79
C LEU A 111 6.76 -10.69 11.41
N VAL A 112 6.19 -9.73 10.66
CA VAL A 112 5.75 -8.43 11.19
C VAL A 112 4.70 -8.63 12.29
N GLY A 113 3.73 -9.49 12.06
CA GLY A 113 2.68 -9.80 13.04
C GLY A 113 3.23 -10.38 14.33
N LEU A 114 4.14 -11.35 14.25
CA LEU A 114 4.84 -11.91 15.42
C LEU A 114 5.65 -10.83 16.14
N PHE A 115 6.37 -10.00 15.39
CA PHE A 115 7.15 -8.91 15.95
C PHE A 115 6.27 -7.92 16.73
N PHE A 116 5.15 -7.49 16.18
CA PHE A 116 4.19 -6.61 16.86
C PHE A 116 3.59 -7.27 18.09
N TYR A 117 3.21 -8.55 17.98
CA TYR A 117 2.72 -9.31 19.11
C TYR A 117 3.72 -9.33 20.27
N PHE A 118 4.99 -9.63 19.99
CA PHE A 118 6.03 -9.66 21.01
C PHE A 118 6.33 -8.25 21.57
N LEU A 119 6.39 -7.21 20.74
CA LEU A 119 6.53 -5.82 21.22
C LEU A 119 5.42 -5.47 22.22
N GLY A 120 4.17 -5.74 21.88
CA GLY A 120 3.04 -5.48 22.78
C GLY A 120 3.01 -6.39 24.00
N ARG A 121 3.46 -7.66 23.88
CA ARG A 121 3.52 -8.63 24.98
C ARG A 121 4.58 -8.28 26.03
N PHE A 122 5.72 -7.76 25.57
CA PHE A 122 6.81 -7.31 26.44
C PHE A 122 6.67 -5.86 26.87
N LYS A 123 5.55 -5.18 26.55
CA LYS A 123 5.26 -3.78 26.92
C LYS A 123 6.29 -2.79 26.37
N LEU A 124 6.76 -3.06 25.16
CA LEU A 124 7.77 -2.25 24.49
C LEU A 124 7.15 -1.12 23.64
N GLY A 125 5.83 -0.96 23.61
CA GLY A 125 5.15 0.12 22.89
C GLY A 125 5.61 1.52 23.32
N LYS A 126 6.04 1.68 24.56
CA LYS A 126 6.60 2.94 25.08
C LYS A 126 7.99 3.27 24.52
N LEU A 127 8.72 2.31 23.94
CA LEU A 127 10.07 2.56 23.41
C LEU A 127 10.09 3.57 22.27
N VAL A 128 9.01 3.68 21.51
CA VAL A 128 8.86 4.70 20.46
C VAL A 128 9.06 6.13 20.99
N ARG A 129 8.66 6.39 22.23
CA ARG A 129 8.85 7.71 22.84
C ARG A 129 10.33 8.11 23.02
N TYR A 130 11.24 7.14 22.87
CA TYR A 130 12.70 7.39 22.92
C TYR A 130 13.32 7.57 21.53
N ILE A 131 12.57 7.41 20.44
CA ILE A 131 13.09 7.64 19.09
C ILE A 131 13.23 9.15 18.88
N PRO A 132 14.45 9.65 18.58
CA PRO A 132 14.66 11.07 18.35
C PRO A 132 13.85 11.57 17.16
N PHE A 133 13.20 12.71 17.29
CA PHE A 133 12.38 13.32 16.24
C PHE A 133 13.10 13.46 14.88
N PRO A 134 14.42 13.78 14.79
CA PRO A 134 15.13 13.80 13.52
C PRO A 134 15.17 12.44 12.79
N VAL A 135 15.22 11.32 13.54
CA VAL A 135 15.20 9.97 12.95
C VAL A 135 13.85 9.71 12.28
N VAL A 136 12.77 10.11 12.96
CA VAL A 136 11.41 10.03 12.42
C VAL A 136 11.27 10.88 11.16
N GLY A 137 11.73 12.12 11.22
CA GLY A 137 11.68 13.04 10.07
C GLY A 137 12.46 12.51 8.87
N GLY A 138 13.66 11.96 9.11
CA GLY A 138 14.47 11.32 8.07
C GLY A 138 13.80 10.10 7.45
N PHE A 139 13.16 9.28 8.29
CA PHE A 139 12.39 8.12 7.84
C PHE A 139 11.19 8.53 6.96
N LEU A 140 10.37 9.47 7.43
CA LEU A 140 9.22 9.95 6.67
C LEU A 140 9.64 10.59 5.33
N ALA A 141 10.73 11.35 5.33
CA ALA A 141 11.29 11.93 4.11
C ALA A 141 11.77 10.85 3.13
N GLY A 142 12.47 9.82 3.61
CA GLY A 142 12.94 8.69 2.80
C GLY A 142 11.78 7.88 2.21
N THR A 143 10.76 7.59 3.01
CA THR A 143 9.55 6.88 2.54
C THR A 143 8.79 7.73 1.53
N GLY A 144 8.60 9.02 1.80
CA GLY A 144 7.97 9.95 0.87
C GLY A 144 8.70 10.03 -0.47
N TRP A 145 10.05 10.04 -0.44
CA TRP A 145 10.86 9.98 -1.66
C TRP A 145 10.64 8.70 -2.46
N LEU A 146 10.60 7.54 -1.79
CA LEU A 146 10.33 6.27 -2.46
C LEU A 146 8.95 6.26 -3.12
N ILE A 147 7.91 6.76 -2.43
CA ILE A 147 6.55 6.85 -3.00
C ILE A 147 6.55 7.74 -4.25
N VAL A 148 7.20 8.91 -4.20
CA VAL A 148 7.33 9.79 -5.35
C VAL A 148 8.05 9.09 -6.51
N LYS A 149 9.18 8.44 -6.23
CA LYS A 149 9.94 7.68 -7.24
C LYS A 149 9.08 6.59 -7.88
N PHE A 150 8.35 5.83 -7.07
CA PHE A 150 7.46 4.78 -7.58
C PHE A 150 6.29 5.33 -8.39
N SER A 151 5.76 6.50 -8.02
CA SER A 151 4.71 7.16 -8.81
C SER A 151 5.20 7.51 -10.21
N PHE A 152 6.41 8.06 -10.33
CA PHE A 152 7.03 8.30 -11.65
C PHE A 152 7.24 7.00 -12.42
N MET A 153 7.79 5.97 -11.77
CA MET A 153 8.01 4.67 -12.39
C MET A 153 6.70 4.05 -12.92
N MET A 154 5.61 4.21 -12.19
CA MET A 154 4.30 3.69 -12.59
C MET A 154 3.69 4.47 -13.77
N MET A 155 3.93 5.78 -13.84
CA MET A 155 3.38 6.62 -14.92
C MET A 155 4.20 6.55 -16.20
N THR A 156 5.51 6.28 -16.13
CA THR A 156 6.43 6.36 -17.28
C THR A 156 7.07 5.01 -17.63
N ASP A 157 6.79 3.93 -16.89
CA ASP A 157 7.48 2.64 -16.99
C ASP A 157 9.03 2.73 -16.90
N LEU A 158 9.54 3.91 -16.51
CA LEU A 158 10.96 4.15 -16.32
C LEU A 158 11.33 3.98 -14.85
N ASN A 159 12.54 3.46 -14.60
CA ASN A 159 13.14 3.45 -13.26
C ASN A 159 14.35 4.41 -13.22
N PRO A 160 14.12 5.73 -13.28
CA PRO A 160 15.22 6.69 -13.38
C PRO A 160 16.04 6.69 -12.09
N GLY A 161 17.36 6.56 -12.25
CA GLY A 161 18.31 6.92 -11.21
C GLY A 161 18.39 8.44 -11.05
N LEU A 162 19.09 8.90 -10.00
CA LEU A 162 19.31 10.35 -9.82
C LEU A 162 20.08 10.98 -10.98
N ALA A 163 20.91 10.19 -11.69
CA ALA A 163 21.65 10.63 -12.86
C ALA A 163 20.77 10.79 -14.13
N ASP A 164 19.66 10.05 -14.18
CA ASP A 164 18.82 9.92 -15.38
C ASP A 164 17.54 10.73 -15.29
N VAL A 165 17.39 11.57 -14.27
CA VAL A 165 16.19 12.42 -14.06
C VAL A 165 15.88 13.29 -15.29
N GLY A 166 16.91 13.65 -16.10
CA GLY A 166 16.74 14.41 -17.33
C GLY A 166 15.81 13.76 -18.35
N ILE A 167 15.75 12.43 -18.39
CA ILE A 167 14.89 11.66 -19.31
C ILE A 167 13.40 11.95 -19.05
N LEU A 168 13.02 12.18 -17.80
CA LEU A 168 11.63 12.49 -17.44
C LEU A 168 11.13 13.81 -18.05
N PHE A 169 12.03 14.71 -18.46
CA PHE A 169 11.68 15.99 -19.08
C PHE A 169 11.68 15.94 -20.61
N GLU A 170 11.90 14.79 -21.21
CA GLU A 170 11.69 14.61 -22.64
C GLU A 170 10.20 14.69 -22.98
N SER A 171 9.88 15.24 -24.16
CA SER A 171 8.49 15.50 -24.57
C SER A 171 7.61 14.25 -24.56
N THR A 172 8.19 13.06 -24.74
CA THR A 172 7.48 11.78 -24.73
C THR A 172 6.94 11.47 -23.34
N PHE A 173 7.75 11.65 -22.29
CA PHE A 173 7.40 11.24 -20.93
C PHE A 173 6.68 12.34 -20.12
N ILE A 174 6.86 13.62 -20.48
CA ILE A 174 6.27 14.72 -19.72
C ILE A 174 4.73 14.67 -19.72
N PHE A 175 4.10 14.21 -20.80
CA PHE A 175 2.65 14.08 -20.88
C PHE A 175 2.11 12.90 -20.07
N GLU A 176 2.94 11.94 -19.71
CA GLU A 176 2.54 10.77 -18.89
C GLU A 176 2.47 11.12 -17.41
N TRP A 177 3.45 11.83 -16.86
CA TRP A 177 3.50 12.13 -15.43
C TRP A 177 2.96 13.52 -15.04
N PHE A 178 2.98 14.49 -15.95
CA PHE A 178 2.59 15.86 -15.63
C PHE A 178 1.13 16.01 -15.16
N PRO A 179 0.14 15.32 -15.77
CA PRO A 179 -1.23 15.32 -15.26
C PRO A 179 -1.33 14.80 -13.82
N GLY A 180 -0.58 13.75 -13.51
CA GLY A 180 -0.51 13.18 -12.15
C GLY A 180 0.08 14.17 -11.14
N LEU A 181 1.11 14.93 -11.54
CA LEU A 181 1.68 15.98 -10.70
C LEU A 181 0.66 17.12 -10.45
N ILE A 182 -0.04 17.57 -11.49
CA ILE A 182 -1.09 18.60 -11.35
C ILE A 182 -2.16 18.12 -10.37
N PHE A 183 -2.59 16.87 -10.50
CA PHE A 183 -3.55 16.26 -9.59
C PHE A 183 -3.02 16.26 -8.15
N ALA A 184 -1.78 15.78 -7.92
CA ALA A 184 -1.16 15.72 -6.60
C ALA A 184 -1.05 17.11 -5.95
N VAL A 185 -0.58 18.11 -6.71
CA VAL A 185 -0.48 19.50 -6.24
C VAL A 185 -1.87 20.08 -5.93
N THR A 186 -2.86 19.84 -6.79
CA THR A 186 -4.24 20.29 -6.57
C THR A 186 -4.80 19.68 -5.29
N LEU A 187 -4.64 18.37 -5.10
CA LEU A 187 -5.07 17.66 -3.90
C LEU A 187 -4.40 18.26 -2.65
N LEU A 188 -3.08 18.44 -2.68
CA LEU A 188 -2.31 19.01 -1.57
C LEU A 188 -2.76 20.44 -1.24
N VAL A 189 -2.95 21.28 -2.24
CA VAL A 189 -3.38 22.68 -2.03
C VAL A 189 -4.80 22.71 -1.48
N VAL A 190 -5.73 22.00 -2.09
CA VAL A 190 -7.14 22.04 -1.68
C VAL A 190 -7.33 21.47 -0.29
N THR A 191 -6.70 20.34 0.06
CA THR A 191 -6.77 19.75 1.41
C THR A 191 -6.08 20.61 2.47
N ARG A 192 -5.14 21.50 2.08
CA ARG A 192 -4.51 22.46 2.98
C ARG A 192 -5.46 23.58 3.43
N TYR A 193 -6.35 24.03 2.52
CA TYR A 193 -7.22 25.17 2.77
C TYR A 193 -8.64 24.79 3.19
N PHE A 194 -9.07 23.59 2.84
CA PHE A 194 -10.42 23.11 3.12
C PHE A 194 -10.35 21.79 3.89
N SER A 195 -11.05 21.70 5.02
CA SER A 195 -11.12 20.52 5.90
C SER A 195 -12.51 19.89 5.90
N HIS A 196 -12.98 19.42 4.73
CA HIS A 196 -14.28 18.76 4.63
C HIS A 196 -14.07 17.27 4.30
N TYR A 197 -14.79 16.37 4.97
CA TYR A 197 -14.61 14.91 4.82
C TYR A 197 -14.87 14.38 3.39
N LEU A 198 -15.75 15.02 2.62
CA LEU A 198 -16.02 14.66 1.22
C LEU A 198 -15.02 15.24 0.22
N LEU A 199 -14.05 16.02 0.68
CA LEU A 199 -13.15 16.74 -0.22
C LEU A 199 -12.23 15.79 -0.99
N THR A 200 -11.56 14.90 -0.28
CA THR A 200 -10.63 13.94 -0.89
C THR A 200 -11.34 12.99 -1.86
N PRO A 201 -12.44 12.31 -1.48
CA PRO A 201 -13.23 11.53 -2.42
C PRO A 201 -13.77 12.37 -3.59
N GLY A 202 -14.25 13.58 -3.31
CA GLY A 202 -14.80 14.47 -4.34
C GLY A 202 -13.75 14.88 -5.39
N ILE A 203 -12.51 15.16 -4.96
CA ILE A 203 -11.40 15.48 -5.87
C ILE A 203 -11.02 14.25 -6.68
N LEU A 204 -10.94 13.06 -6.04
CA LEU A 204 -10.63 11.80 -6.73
C LEU A 204 -11.66 11.50 -7.84
N PHE A 205 -12.93 11.49 -7.50
CA PHE A 205 -13.99 11.25 -8.49
C PHE A 205 -14.07 12.35 -9.54
N GLY A 206 -13.95 13.61 -9.11
CA GLY A 206 -13.97 14.76 -10.02
C GLY A 206 -12.82 14.73 -11.02
N SER A 207 -11.62 14.33 -10.60
CA SER A 207 -10.45 14.20 -11.49
C SER A 207 -10.60 13.05 -12.48
N ILE A 208 -11.13 11.89 -12.04
CA ILE A 208 -11.43 10.77 -12.93
C ILE A 208 -12.47 11.21 -13.99
N LEU A 209 -13.54 11.84 -13.57
CA LEU A 209 -14.56 12.32 -14.48
C LEU A 209 -14.00 13.34 -15.47
N LEU A 210 -13.21 14.31 -14.98
CA LEU A 210 -12.55 15.31 -15.81
C LEU A 210 -11.60 14.69 -16.82
N PHE A 211 -10.81 13.69 -16.40
CA PHE A 211 -9.93 12.94 -17.28
C PHE A 211 -10.71 12.31 -18.45
N TYR A 212 -11.78 11.59 -18.17
CA TYR A 212 -12.58 10.96 -19.24
C TYR A 212 -13.27 12.00 -20.13
N ILE A 213 -13.76 13.11 -19.58
CA ILE A 213 -14.35 14.20 -20.37
C ILE A 213 -13.31 14.78 -21.35
N ILE A 214 -12.08 15.01 -20.88
CA ILE A 214 -11.01 15.53 -21.72
C ILE A 214 -10.64 14.52 -22.80
N MET A 215 -10.43 13.25 -22.44
CA MET A 215 -9.98 12.22 -23.38
C MET A 215 -11.02 11.94 -24.47
N PHE A 216 -12.31 11.84 -24.11
CA PHE A 216 -13.39 11.70 -25.09
C PHE A 216 -13.58 12.98 -25.93
N GLY A 217 -13.38 14.15 -25.33
CA GLY A 217 -13.41 15.42 -26.06
C GLY A 217 -12.30 15.56 -27.09
N LEU A 218 -11.15 14.92 -26.85
CA LEU A 218 -10.03 14.82 -27.79
C LEU A 218 -10.21 13.70 -28.82
N GLY A 219 -11.29 12.90 -28.73
CA GLY A 219 -11.61 11.83 -29.66
C GLY A 219 -10.97 10.48 -29.36
N PHE A 220 -10.36 10.29 -28.18
CA PHE A 220 -9.81 9.01 -27.76
C PHE A 220 -10.93 8.03 -27.40
N SER A 221 -10.85 6.82 -27.90
CA SER A 221 -11.65 5.68 -27.42
C SER A 221 -11.00 5.02 -26.19
N PHE A 222 -11.72 4.14 -25.51
CA PHE A 222 -11.13 3.33 -24.41
C PHE A 222 -9.92 2.53 -24.89
N THR A 223 -10.00 1.95 -26.08
CA THR A 223 -8.91 1.15 -26.66
C THR A 223 -7.67 2.02 -26.96
N ASP A 224 -7.90 3.24 -27.44
CA ASP A 224 -6.79 4.18 -27.71
C ASP A 224 -6.10 4.61 -26.40
N MET A 225 -6.87 4.86 -25.34
CA MET A 225 -6.34 5.22 -24.03
C MET A 225 -5.53 4.07 -23.39
N GLU A 226 -6.00 2.82 -23.57
CA GLU A 226 -5.31 1.63 -23.11
C GLU A 226 -4.00 1.38 -23.87
N GLN A 227 -4.02 1.47 -25.20
CA GLN A 227 -2.84 1.30 -26.03
C GLN A 227 -1.78 2.40 -25.85
N SER A 228 -2.23 3.62 -25.49
CA SER A 228 -1.36 4.77 -25.21
C SER A 228 -0.84 4.79 -23.77
N GLY A 229 -1.15 3.79 -22.93
CA GLY A 229 -0.67 3.72 -21.54
C GLY A 229 -1.36 4.69 -20.56
N TYR A 230 -2.43 5.38 -20.99
CA TYR A 230 -3.19 6.28 -20.09
C TYR A 230 -4.10 5.54 -19.11
N LEU A 231 -4.41 4.28 -19.37
CA LEU A 231 -5.18 3.44 -18.47
C LEU A 231 -4.32 2.28 -17.98
N LEU A 232 -4.49 1.94 -16.71
CA LEU A 232 -3.90 0.72 -16.17
C LEU A 232 -4.63 -0.48 -16.76
N GLY A 233 -3.92 -1.33 -17.51
CA GLY A 233 -4.46 -2.51 -18.19
C GLY A 233 -3.75 -2.77 -19.53
N PRO A 234 -4.23 -3.73 -20.34
CA PRO A 234 -5.33 -4.66 -20.02
C PRO A 234 -4.97 -5.55 -18.83
N PHE A 235 -5.91 -5.74 -17.92
CA PHE A 235 -5.70 -6.69 -16.83
C PHE A 235 -5.64 -8.11 -17.39
N PRO A 236 -4.56 -8.87 -17.10
CA PRO A 236 -4.45 -10.24 -17.59
C PRO A 236 -5.68 -11.05 -17.18
N GLY A 237 -6.20 -11.85 -18.11
CA GLY A 237 -7.29 -12.78 -17.81
C GLY A 237 -6.83 -13.78 -16.74
N GLY A 238 -7.52 -13.85 -15.61
CA GLY A 238 -7.21 -14.74 -14.49
C GLY A 238 -8.11 -14.44 -13.30
N GLY A 239 -8.22 -15.38 -12.38
CA GLY A 239 -8.98 -15.15 -11.15
C GLY A 239 -8.28 -14.12 -10.25
N PHE A 240 -9.06 -13.29 -9.56
CA PHE A 240 -8.53 -12.36 -8.56
C PHE A 240 -7.92 -13.06 -7.33
N PHE A 241 -8.26 -14.32 -7.11
CA PHE A 241 -7.78 -15.05 -5.94
C PHE A 241 -6.85 -16.20 -6.35
N PRO A 242 -5.54 -16.11 -6.05
CA PRO A 242 -4.54 -17.11 -6.43
C PRO A 242 -4.59 -18.38 -5.56
N GLY A 243 -5.45 -18.44 -4.58
CA GLY A 243 -5.45 -19.48 -3.55
C GLY A 243 -4.62 -19.10 -2.33
N LEU A 244 -4.24 -20.10 -1.54
CA LEU A 244 -3.44 -19.87 -0.33
C LEU A 244 -1.94 -20.06 -0.62
N PRO A 245 -1.06 -19.20 -0.07
CA PRO A 245 0.38 -19.27 -0.31
C PRO A 245 1.01 -20.59 0.14
N PHE A 246 0.41 -21.28 1.11
CA PHE A 246 0.93 -22.55 1.64
C PHE A 246 1.09 -23.65 0.59
N LYS A 247 0.35 -23.61 -0.51
CA LYS A 247 0.48 -24.56 -1.62
C LYS A 247 1.85 -24.47 -2.30
N HIS A 248 2.47 -23.30 -2.27
CA HIS A 248 3.73 -23.02 -2.94
C HIS A 248 4.95 -23.12 -2.02
N VAL A 249 4.74 -23.29 -0.70
CA VAL A 249 5.83 -23.42 0.30
C VAL A 249 6.79 -24.60 0.03
N PRO A 250 6.34 -25.77 -0.45
CA PRO A 250 7.28 -26.87 -0.76
C PRO A 250 8.31 -26.55 -1.85
N LEU A 251 7.99 -25.63 -2.76
CA LEU A 251 8.86 -25.18 -3.87
C LEU A 251 9.54 -23.85 -3.56
N PHE A 252 9.37 -23.32 -2.35
CA PHE A 252 9.84 -22.01 -1.97
C PHE A 252 11.37 -21.96 -1.83
N ARG A 253 12.00 -21.00 -2.46
CA ARG A 253 13.44 -20.75 -2.44
C ARG A 253 13.84 -20.05 -1.14
N TRP A 254 14.08 -20.81 -0.09
CA TRP A 254 14.51 -20.30 1.22
C TRP A 254 15.84 -19.54 1.17
N ASP A 255 16.75 -19.95 0.29
CA ASP A 255 18.01 -19.26 0.03
C ASP A 255 17.79 -17.80 -0.39
N LEU A 256 16.91 -17.56 -1.36
CA LEU A 256 16.55 -16.22 -1.78
C LEU A 256 15.85 -15.43 -0.68
N PHE A 257 14.98 -16.06 0.10
CA PHE A 257 14.29 -15.37 1.20
C PHE A 257 15.25 -14.88 2.27
N PHE A 258 16.25 -15.68 2.65
CA PHE A 258 17.24 -15.29 3.65
C PHE A 258 18.13 -14.13 3.19
N ILE A 259 18.38 -13.98 1.90
CA ILE A 259 19.09 -12.81 1.35
C ILE A 259 18.31 -11.51 1.63
N HIS A 260 16.97 -11.56 1.59
CA HIS A 260 16.10 -10.41 1.83
C HIS A 260 15.74 -10.19 3.31
N LEU A 261 16.21 -11.05 4.22
CA LEU A 261 15.90 -10.94 5.65
C LEU A 261 16.29 -9.60 6.28
N PRO A 262 17.43 -8.94 5.93
CA PRO A 262 17.74 -7.60 6.43
C PRO A 262 16.70 -6.55 6.02
N ALA A 263 16.18 -6.61 4.79
CA ALA A 263 15.12 -5.72 4.33
C ALA A 263 13.81 -5.96 5.08
N ILE A 264 13.45 -7.23 5.33
CA ILE A 264 12.29 -7.61 6.13
C ILE A 264 12.46 -7.13 7.59
N ALA A 265 13.63 -7.27 8.19
CA ALA A 265 13.90 -6.76 9.53
C ALA A 265 13.75 -5.23 9.60
N THR A 266 14.26 -4.52 8.59
CA THR A 266 14.06 -3.08 8.45
C THR A 266 12.56 -2.74 8.36
N MET A 267 11.82 -3.45 7.52
CA MET A 267 10.37 -3.30 7.38
C MET A 267 9.64 -3.49 8.73
N MET A 268 10.02 -4.50 9.51
CA MET A 268 9.43 -4.75 10.84
C MET A 268 9.60 -3.55 11.78
N VAL A 269 10.82 -3.00 11.85
CA VAL A 269 11.11 -1.84 12.70
C VAL A 269 10.36 -0.60 12.22
N LEU A 270 10.39 -0.32 10.91
CA LEU A 270 9.73 0.83 10.31
C LEU A 270 8.22 0.78 10.52
N ASN A 271 7.61 -0.39 10.34
CA ASN A 271 6.18 -0.58 10.58
C ASN A 271 5.81 -0.37 12.05
N ALA A 272 6.64 -0.84 13.00
CA ALA A 272 6.40 -0.59 14.42
C ALA A 272 6.42 0.89 14.77
N VAL A 273 7.39 1.62 14.21
CA VAL A 273 7.48 3.08 14.37
C VAL A 273 6.23 3.75 13.81
N SER A 274 5.80 3.38 12.60
CA SER A 274 4.62 3.96 11.94
C SER A 274 3.32 3.69 12.69
N VAL A 275 3.10 2.46 13.16
CA VAL A 275 1.95 2.10 14.00
C VAL A 275 1.85 3.01 15.21
N LEU A 276 2.95 3.17 15.92
CA LEU A 276 2.97 3.91 17.17
C LEU A 276 2.79 5.42 16.94
N PHE A 277 3.32 5.96 15.82
CA PHE A 277 3.06 7.35 15.43
C PHE A 277 1.61 7.58 15.02
N ASN A 278 1.02 6.66 14.27
CA ASN A 278 -0.38 6.77 13.88
C ASN A 278 -1.30 6.74 15.10
N TYR A 279 -1.06 5.86 16.07
CA TYR A 279 -1.81 5.86 17.32
C TYR A 279 -1.57 7.11 18.15
N SER A 280 -0.31 7.61 18.25
CA SER A 280 -0.04 8.87 18.92
C SER A 280 -0.70 10.07 18.24
N GLY A 281 -0.77 10.06 16.91
CA GLY A 281 -1.52 11.06 16.14
C GLY A 281 -3.03 10.98 16.43
N LEU A 282 -3.58 9.76 16.50
CA LEU A 282 -4.99 9.55 16.84
C LEU A 282 -5.31 10.01 18.26
N GLU A 283 -4.44 9.76 19.25
CA GLU A 283 -4.56 10.25 20.62
C GLU A 283 -4.75 11.78 20.67
N LEU A 284 -4.00 12.51 19.85
CA LEU A 284 -4.10 13.96 19.77
C LEU A 284 -5.44 14.43 19.14
N ILE A 285 -5.95 13.70 18.16
CA ILE A 285 -7.21 14.05 17.47
C ILE A 285 -8.41 13.75 18.37
N VAL A 286 -8.46 12.54 18.93
CA VAL A 286 -9.62 12.09 19.74
C VAL A 286 -9.50 12.47 21.21
N LYS A 287 -8.37 13.06 21.63
CA LYS A 287 -8.07 13.47 23.01
C LYS A 287 -8.29 12.35 24.04
N ARG A 288 -7.87 11.14 23.67
CA ARG A 288 -7.99 9.94 24.48
C ARG A 288 -6.73 9.11 24.36
N ASP A 289 -6.20 8.62 25.48
CA ASP A 289 -5.04 7.74 25.50
C ASP A 289 -5.44 6.31 25.08
N PHE A 290 -4.56 5.66 24.30
CA PHE A 290 -4.68 4.27 23.91
C PHE A 290 -3.65 3.40 24.63
N ASP A 291 -4.02 2.16 24.92
CA ASP A 291 -3.07 1.13 25.33
C ASP A 291 -2.29 0.64 24.13
N LEU A 292 -1.15 1.31 23.83
CA LEU A 292 -0.28 1.01 22.69
C LEU A 292 0.18 -0.45 22.69
N ASP A 293 0.38 -1.06 23.86
CA ASP A 293 0.80 -2.46 23.95
C ASP A 293 -0.32 -3.41 23.54
N LYS A 294 -1.57 -3.05 23.85
CA LYS A 294 -2.75 -3.77 23.40
C LYS A 294 -2.94 -3.62 21.90
N GLU A 295 -2.84 -2.40 21.37
CA GLU A 295 -2.99 -2.12 19.94
C GLU A 295 -1.93 -2.81 19.10
N LEU A 296 -0.68 -2.86 19.57
CA LEU A 296 0.39 -3.64 18.92
C LEU A 296 0.06 -5.13 18.86
N ARG A 297 -0.46 -5.72 19.95
CA ARG A 297 -0.87 -7.14 19.93
C ARG A 297 -2.01 -7.40 18.96
N LEU A 298 -3.02 -6.53 18.93
CA LEU A 298 -4.15 -6.66 18.00
C LEU A 298 -3.69 -6.53 16.55
N THR A 299 -2.86 -5.51 16.24
CA THR A 299 -2.24 -5.37 14.92
C THR A 299 -1.34 -6.57 14.58
N GLY A 300 -0.66 -7.14 15.59
CA GLY A 300 0.10 -8.39 15.43
C GLY A 300 -0.77 -9.56 14.97
N TYR A 301 -1.88 -9.81 15.64
CA TYR A 301 -2.83 -10.86 15.25
C TYR A 301 -3.40 -10.64 13.85
N SER A 302 -3.79 -9.41 13.52
CA SER A 302 -4.34 -9.10 12.19
C SER A 302 -3.34 -9.37 11.08
N ASN A 303 -2.05 -9.04 11.29
CA ASN A 303 -0.98 -9.30 10.33
C ASN A 303 -0.67 -10.80 10.17
N ILE A 304 -0.75 -11.58 11.24
CA ILE A 304 -0.61 -13.05 11.15
C ILE A 304 -1.74 -13.62 10.27
N LEU A 305 -2.99 -13.22 10.54
CA LEU A 305 -4.14 -13.67 9.74
C LEU A 305 -4.03 -13.25 8.28
N ALA A 306 -3.68 -12.00 8.01
CA ALA A 306 -3.49 -11.48 6.66
C ALA A 306 -2.32 -12.20 5.94
N GLY A 307 -1.21 -12.43 6.62
CA GLY A 307 -0.06 -13.15 6.08
C GLY A 307 -0.38 -14.61 5.72
N MET A 308 -1.29 -15.27 6.46
CA MET A 308 -1.74 -16.63 6.13
C MET A 308 -2.46 -16.73 4.78
N VAL A 309 -3.00 -15.64 4.27
CA VAL A 309 -3.61 -15.58 2.94
C VAL A 309 -2.72 -14.89 1.89
N GLY A 310 -1.48 -14.55 2.27
CA GLY A 310 -0.50 -13.99 1.34
C GLY A 310 -0.60 -12.47 1.16
N THR A 311 -1.24 -11.77 2.10
CA THR A 311 -1.42 -10.31 2.03
C THR A 311 -0.23 -9.59 2.68
N PRO A 312 0.20 -8.43 2.12
CA PRO A 312 1.20 -7.58 2.74
C PRO A 312 0.79 -7.08 4.13
N ALA A 313 1.79 -6.76 4.94
CA ALA A 313 1.55 -6.24 6.29
C ALA A 313 0.78 -4.92 6.27
N GLY A 314 -0.07 -4.77 7.28
CA GLY A 314 -0.92 -3.61 7.47
C GLY A 314 -0.93 -3.11 8.92
N TYR A 315 -1.36 -1.89 9.08
CA TYR A 315 -1.58 -1.27 10.38
C TYR A 315 -2.59 -0.12 10.27
N MET A 316 -2.96 0.45 11.41
CA MET A 316 -3.92 1.53 11.48
C MET A 316 -3.47 2.75 10.66
N THR A 317 -4.36 3.22 9.79
CA THR A 317 -4.20 4.44 9.00
C THR A 317 -4.84 5.62 9.72
N LEU A 318 -4.04 6.64 10.02
CA LEU A 318 -4.54 7.82 10.74
C LEU A 318 -5.54 8.62 9.88
N SER A 319 -5.24 8.80 8.58
CA SER A 319 -6.07 9.57 7.65
C SER A 319 -7.47 8.99 7.52
N GLU A 320 -7.57 7.68 7.26
CA GLU A 320 -8.84 6.98 7.03
C GLU A 320 -9.61 6.80 8.33
N THR A 321 -8.90 6.51 9.45
CA THR A 321 -9.51 6.43 10.78
C THR A 321 -10.07 7.78 11.24
N SER A 322 -9.44 8.89 10.88
CA SER A 322 -9.92 10.22 11.25
C SER A 322 -11.10 10.71 10.39
N MET A 323 -11.36 10.06 9.25
CA MET A 323 -12.48 10.36 8.36
C MET A 323 -13.74 9.53 8.68
N SER A 324 -13.61 8.49 9.46
CA SER A 324 -14.71 7.62 9.86
C SER A 324 -15.31 8.05 11.20
#